data_cfa11958ee9490e13b5f4dbcc49127a4
#
_entry.id   cfa11958ee9490e13b5f4dbcc49127a4
#
_cell.length_a   1.000
_cell.length_b   1.000
_cell.length_c   1.000
_cell.angle_alpha   90.00
_cell.angle_beta   90.00
_cell.angle_gamma   90.00
#
_symmetry.space_group_name_H-M   'P 1'
#
loop_
_entity.id
_entity.type
_entity.pdbx_description
1 polymer ?
#
loop_
_entity_poly.entity_id
_entity_poly.type
_entity_poly.pdbx_seq_one_letter_code
_entity_poly.pdbx_strand_id
1 'polypeptide(L)'
;MTNKFRTLAGASVIALSALLGGTVQAAETIKIGVLHSLSGTMAISETTLKDTMLMLVEEQNKKGGLLGKKLEAVVVDPASNWPLFAEKAKELILKHKVDVVFGNWTSVSRKSVLPVFEELNHMLFYPVQYEGEESSRNVFYTGAAPNQQAIPAVEYLMSEDGGAAKRWVLLGTDYVYPRTTNKILRAFLHAKGVKDSDIMENYTPFGHSDWQTIVANVKKFASAGKKTAVVSTINGDANIPFYKELGNQGIKAEDIPVIAFSVGEEELAGLDTKPLVGHLAAWNYFMSIETPENTAFIKTWHAFIKDKKRVTNDPMEAHYIGFNMWVQAVKQAGTTNIDAVRQAMYGQKFKNLTGGVAVMNTNHHLSKPVVIGEIQDDGQFETVWRTEGLVKGDAWSDFIPESAKLTADWTYPWVCGNCVKPKHMN
;
A
#
# COMPACT_ATOMS: atom_id res chain seq x y z
N MET A 1 6.98 -75.53 76.78
CA MET A 1 7.56 -75.69 75.42
C MET A 1 6.45 -75.29 74.44
N THR A 2 6.38 -74.08 73.99
CA THR A 2 5.33 -73.62 73.10
C THR A 2 5.95 -72.56 72.16
N ASN A 3 6.11 -72.92 70.95
CA ASN A 3 6.54 -72.00 69.86
C ASN A 3 5.36 -71.16 69.35
N LYS A 4 5.58 -69.80 69.33
CA LYS A 4 4.65 -68.85 68.69
C LYS A 4 5.23 -68.47 67.34
N PHE A 5 4.54 -68.81 66.31
CA PHE A 5 4.77 -68.23 64.99
C PHE A 5 4.06 -66.89 64.87
N ARG A 6 4.80 -65.86 64.46
CA ARG A 6 4.29 -64.55 64.07
C ARG A 6 4.28 -64.49 62.59
N THR A 7 3.11 -64.37 61.99
CA THR A 7 2.88 -64.05 60.58
C THR A 7 2.97 -62.54 60.37
N LEU A 8 3.91 -62.11 59.53
CA LEU A 8 3.95 -60.75 58.98
C LEU A 8 3.07 -60.69 57.75
N ALA A 9 2.04 -59.83 57.77
CA ALA A 9 1.27 -59.46 56.64
C ALA A 9 1.95 -58.27 55.96
N GLY A 10 2.47 -58.47 54.73
CA GLY A 10 2.99 -57.41 53.90
C GLY A 10 1.86 -56.69 53.12
N ALA A 11 1.66 -55.43 53.42
CA ALA A 11 0.73 -54.58 52.65
C ALA A 11 1.48 -53.99 51.43
N SER A 12 1.14 -54.48 50.27
CA SER A 12 1.60 -53.88 48.98
C SER A 12 0.77 -52.65 48.70
N VAL A 13 1.40 -51.47 48.79
CA VAL A 13 0.82 -50.19 48.28
C VAL A 13 1.09 -50.09 46.81
N ILE A 14 0.07 -50.28 46.01
CA ILE A 14 0.11 -49.97 44.54
C ILE A 14 -0.07 -48.48 44.42
N ALA A 15 1.01 -47.75 44.12
CA ALA A 15 0.96 -46.34 43.76
C ALA A 15 0.46 -46.24 42.31
N LEU A 16 -0.82 -45.84 42.13
CA LEU A 16 -1.44 -45.54 40.83
C LEU A 16 -0.93 -44.18 40.40
N SER A 17 0.12 -44.14 39.58
CA SER A 17 0.60 -42.92 38.92
C SER A 17 -0.38 -42.52 37.83
N ALA A 18 -1.31 -41.62 38.13
CA ALA A 18 -2.15 -40.97 37.13
C ALA A 18 -1.24 -40.07 36.29
N LEU A 19 -0.84 -40.56 35.13
CA LEU A 19 -0.29 -39.75 34.05
C LEU A 19 -1.41 -38.80 33.58
N LEU A 20 -1.45 -37.60 34.13
CA LEU A 20 -2.18 -36.45 33.52
C LEU A 20 -1.46 -36.11 32.25
N GLY A 21 -1.80 -36.80 31.15
CA GLY A 21 -1.53 -36.39 29.82
C GLY A 21 -2.32 -35.13 29.52
N GLY A 22 -1.84 -33.98 29.97
CA GLY A 22 -2.33 -32.69 29.51
C GLY A 22 -2.11 -32.62 28.00
N THR A 23 -3.17 -32.71 27.23
CA THR A 23 -3.14 -32.29 25.84
C THR A 23 -2.67 -30.86 25.87
N VAL A 24 -1.45 -30.60 25.40
CA VAL A 24 -0.99 -29.24 25.09
C VAL A 24 -1.86 -28.76 23.95
N GLN A 25 -2.98 -28.15 24.31
CA GLN A 25 -3.79 -27.43 23.33
C GLN A 25 -2.89 -26.34 22.77
N ALA A 26 -2.60 -26.40 21.48
CA ALA A 26 -1.85 -25.34 20.80
C ALA A 26 -2.51 -24.01 21.16
N ALA A 27 -1.73 -23.08 21.72
CA ALA A 27 -2.27 -21.79 22.11
C ALA A 27 -2.89 -21.16 20.87
N GLU A 28 -4.17 -20.76 20.96
CA GLU A 28 -4.85 -20.08 19.88
C GLU A 28 -4.06 -18.82 19.49
N THR A 29 -3.78 -18.66 18.21
CA THR A 29 -3.13 -17.48 17.65
C THR A 29 -4.15 -16.58 16.96
N ILE A 30 -3.85 -15.27 16.89
CA ILE A 30 -4.55 -14.35 16.01
C ILE A 30 -3.79 -14.37 14.68
N LYS A 31 -4.48 -14.73 13.60
CA LYS A 31 -3.85 -14.94 12.29
C LYS A 31 -3.98 -13.73 11.39
N ILE A 32 -2.85 -13.28 10.86
CA ILE A 32 -2.73 -12.15 9.95
C ILE A 32 -2.46 -12.67 8.55
N GLY A 33 -3.40 -12.52 7.64
CA GLY A 33 -3.20 -12.83 6.23
C GLY A 33 -2.30 -11.78 5.57
N VAL A 34 -1.29 -12.24 4.83
CA VAL A 34 -0.38 -11.39 4.06
C VAL A 34 -0.49 -11.80 2.60
N LEU A 35 -1.10 -10.92 1.79
CA LEU A 35 -1.46 -11.18 0.39
C LEU A 35 -0.67 -10.26 -0.53
N HIS A 36 0.56 -10.64 -0.85
CA HIS A 36 1.48 -9.87 -1.70
C HIS A 36 2.15 -10.77 -2.74
N SER A 37 2.35 -10.26 -3.97
CA SER A 37 3.09 -10.97 -5.01
C SER A 37 4.57 -11.03 -4.65
N LEU A 38 5.09 -12.26 -4.57
CA LEU A 38 6.50 -12.54 -4.30
C LEU A 38 7.24 -12.96 -5.59
N SER A 39 6.50 -13.09 -6.67
CA SER A 39 6.97 -13.41 -8.01
C SER A 39 6.18 -12.63 -9.07
N GLY A 40 6.69 -12.57 -10.31
CA GLY A 40 6.10 -11.83 -11.42
C GLY A 40 6.42 -10.34 -11.42
N THR A 41 5.73 -9.57 -12.24
CA THR A 41 6.02 -8.16 -12.56
C THR A 41 5.94 -7.20 -11.37
N MET A 42 5.19 -7.56 -10.32
CA MET A 42 5.01 -6.74 -9.12
C MET A 42 5.90 -7.14 -7.94
N ALA A 43 6.70 -8.21 -8.07
CA ALA A 43 7.55 -8.70 -6.98
C ALA A 43 8.55 -7.64 -6.48
N ILE A 44 9.04 -6.78 -7.38
CA ILE A 44 9.95 -5.67 -7.05
C ILE A 44 9.36 -4.74 -5.98
N SER A 45 8.05 -4.47 -6.04
CA SER A 45 7.37 -3.56 -5.13
C SER A 45 6.73 -4.28 -3.93
N GLU A 46 6.27 -5.54 -4.11
CA GLU A 46 5.46 -6.22 -3.10
C GLU A 46 6.24 -7.10 -2.11
N THR A 47 7.44 -7.57 -2.48
CA THR A 47 8.24 -8.43 -1.59
C THR A 47 8.61 -7.72 -0.28
N THR A 48 8.98 -6.44 -0.37
CA THR A 48 9.32 -5.63 0.80
C THR A 48 8.11 -5.40 1.72
N LEU A 49 6.89 -5.34 1.16
CA LEU A 49 5.66 -5.19 1.94
C LEU A 49 5.33 -6.46 2.74
N LYS A 50 5.57 -7.64 2.16
CA LYS A 50 5.48 -8.90 2.91
C LYS A 50 6.46 -8.90 4.09
N ASP A 51 7.71 -8.50 3.88
CA ASP A 51 8.71 -8.43 4.94
C ASP A 51 8.32 -7.40 6.03
N THR A 52 7.74 -6.28 5.63
CA THR A 52 7.20 -5.28 6.56
C THR A 52 6.12 -5.87 7.46
N MET A 53 5.18 -6.61 6.90
CA MET A 53 4.13 -7.25 7.71
C MET A 53 4.71 -8.29 8.67
N LEU A 54 5.70 -9.08 8.25
CA LEU A 54 6.39 -10.02 9.14
C LEU A 54 7.08 -9.31 10.30
N MET A 55 7.76 -8.19 10.02
CA MET A 55 8.37 -7.35 11.05
C MET A 55 7.32 -6.82 12.04
N LEU A 56 6.20 -6.29 11.55
CA LEU A 56 5.15 -5.72 12.40
C LEU A 56 4.52 -6.77 13.32
N VAL A 57 4.29 -7.97 12.80
CA VAL A 57 3.80 -9.13 13.59
C VAL A 57 4.81 -9.52 14.67
N GLU A 58 6.10 -9.60 14.31
CA GLU A 58 7.17 -9.91 15.27
C GLU A 58 7.25 -8.85 16.38
N GLU A 59 7.25 -7.56 16.02
CA GLU A 59 7.30 -6.46 16.98
C GLU A 59 6.07 -6.45 17.92
N GLN A 60 4.87 -6.75 17.40
CA GLN A 60 3.68 -6.86 18.25
C GLN A 60 3.79 -8.07 19.21
N ASN A 61 4.35 -9.18 18.76
CA ASN A 61 4.60 -10.35 19.62
C ASN A 61 5.62 -10.06 20.71
N LYS A 62 6.68 -9.28 20.42
CA LYS A 62 7.64 -8.81 21.45
C LYS A 62 6.97 -7.96 22.53
N LYS A 63 5.90 -7.23 22.17
CA LYS A 63 5.07 -6.44 23.10
C LYS A 63 4.04 -7.27 23.87
N GLY A 64 4.04 -8.60 23.74
CA GLY A 64 3.13 -9.51 24.43
C GLY A 64 1.93 -9.97 23.60
N GLY A 65 1.95 -9.78 22.30
CA GLY A 65 0.88 -10.20 21.39
C GLY A 65 -0.35 -9.28 21.42
N LEU A 66 -1.54 -9.86 21.27
CA LEU A 66 -2.80 -9.12 21.21
C LEU A 66 -3.91 -9.94 21.87
N LEU A 67 -4.67 -9.35 22.78
CA LEU A 67 -5.70 -10.03 23.59
C LEU A 67 -5.18 -11.30 24.30
N GLY A 68 -3.93 -11.29 24.76
CA GLY A 68 -3.29 -12.43 25.40
C GLY A 68 -2.85 -13.56 24.47
N LYS A 69 -2.98 -13.39 23.16
CA LYS A 69 -2.61 -14.36 22.12
C LYS A 69 -1.42 -13.86 21.32
N LYS A 70 -0.60 -14.79 20.80
CA LYS A 70 0.41 -14.46 19.79
C LYS A 70 -0.24 -14.19 18.43
N LEU A 71 0.40 -13.34 17.62
CA LEU A 71 0.05 -13.16 16.22
C LEU A 71 0.85 -14.16 15.37
N GLU A 72 0.20 -14.66 14.33
CA GLU A 72 0.79 -15.55 13.32
C GLU A 72 0.55 -14.97 11.93
N ALA A 73 1.60 -14.72 11.17
CA ALA A 73 1.48 -14.29 9.77
C ALA A 73 1.29 -15.52 8.87
N VAL A 74 0.27 -15.47 8.03
CA VAL A 74 0.00 -16.45 6.98
C VAL A 74 0.24 -15.79 5.63
N VAL A 75 1.37 -16.10 5.01
CA VAL A 75 1.81 -15.49 3.75
C VAL A 75 1.38 -16.36 2.57
N VAL A 76 0.83 -15.73 1.56
CA VAL A 76 0.50 -16.36 0.26
C VAL A 76 1.05 -15.53 -0.89
N ASP A 77 1.47 -16.22 -1.97
CA ASP A 77 1.97 -15.60 -3.20
C ASP A 77 0.95 -15.74 -4.32
N PRO A 78 0.30 -14.68 -4.76
CA PRO A 78 -0.57 -14.68 -5.94
C PRO A 78 0.20 -14.46 -7.26
N ALA A 79 1.54 -14.38 -7.25
CA ALA A 79 2.43 -14.39 -8.41
C ALA A 79 2.09 -13.33 -9.49
N SER A 80 1.67 -12.13 -9.10
CA SER A 80 1.23 -11.06 -10.02
C SER A 80 0.12 -11.49 -10.99
N ASN A 81 -0.66 -12.49 -10.59
CA ASN A 81 -1.78 -13.03 -11.36
C ASN A 81 -3.11 -12.63 -10.71
N TRP A 82 -3.87 -11.75 -11.37
CA TRP A 82 -5.05 -11.12 -10.78
C TRP A 82 -6.16 -12.10 -10.37
N PRO A 83 -6.54 -13.12 -11.19
CA PRO A 83 -7.44 -14.19 -10.77
C PRO A 83 -6.93 -14.96 -9.54
N LEU A 84 -5.62 -15.25 -9.48
CA LEU A 84 -5.02 -15.98 -8.37
C LEU A 84 -5.08 -15.18 -7.05
N PHE A 85 -5.09 -13.86 -7.09
CA PHE A 85 -5.35 -13.03 -5.90
C PHE A 85 -6.68 -13.39 -5.24
N ALA A 86 -7.76 -13.54 -6.02
CA ALA A 86 -9.07 -13.91 -5.49
C ALA A 86 -9.08 -15.33 -4.87
N GLU A 87 -8.40 -16.28 -5.50
CA GLU A 87 -8.25 -17.64 -4.97
C GLU A 87 -7.47 -17.63 -3.66
N LYS A 88 -6.35 -16.90 -3.59
CA LYS A 88 -5.52 -16.76 -2.40
C LYS A 88 -6.23 -16.01 -1.28
N ALA A 89 -7.05 -15.00 -1.58
CA ALA A 89 -7.91 -14.37 -0.59
C ALA A 89 -8.91 -15.37 0.02
N LYS A 90 -9.57 -16.18 -0.80
CA LYS A 90 -10.45 -17.28 -0.32
C LYS A 90 -9.69 -18.29 0.52
N GLU A 91 -8.48 -18.67 0.11
CA GLU A 91 -7.61 -19.59 0.85
C GLU A 91 -7.30 -19.04 2.25
N LEU A 92 -6.89 -17.77 2.34
CA LEU A 92 -6.62 -17.10 3.63
C LEU A 92 -7.84 -17.11 4.55
N ILE A 93 -9.01 -16.74 4.03
CA ILE A 93 -10.23 -16.58 4.82
C ILE A 93 -10.84 -17.93 5.20
N LEU A 94 -11.04 -18.83 4.24
CA LEU A 94 -11.80 -20.04 4.46
C LEU A 94 -10.97 -21.20 4.99
N LYS A 95 -9.74 -21.37 4.50
CA LYS A 95 -8.84 -22.47 4.89
C LYS A 95 -8.00 -22.12 6.11
N HIS A 96 -7.30 -20.98 6.05
CA HIS A 96 -6.40 -20.55 7.13
C HIS A 96 -7.13 -19.82 8.25
N LYS A 97 -8.36 -19.32 8.00
CA LYS A 97 -9.21 -18.61 8.96
C LYS A 97 -8.47 -17.45 9.60
N VAL A 98 -7.87 -16.60 8.76
CA VAL A 98 -7.19 -15.40 9.22
C VAL A 98 -8.19 -14.39 9.78
N ASP A 99 -7.79 -13.58 10.75
CA ASP A 99 -8.63 -12.57 11.41
C ASP A 99 -8.69 -11.26 10.61
N VAL A 100 -7.68 -10.99 9.79
CA VAL A 100 -7.56 -9.79 8.94
C VAL A 100 -6.59 -10.10 7.80
N VAL A 101 -6.69 -9.36 6.68
CA VAL A 101 -5.75 -9.45 5.58
C VAL A 101 -5.11 -8.08 5.32
N PHE A 102 -3.80 -8.08 5.13
CA PHE A 102 -3.01 -6.94 4.64
C PHE A 102 -2.42 -7.32 3.29
N GLY A 103 -2.59 -6.48 2.28
CA GLY A 103 -2.03 -6.86 1.00
C GLY A 103 -2.56 -6.10 -0.21
N ASN A 104 -2.26 -6.68 -1.35
CA ASN A 104 -2.43 -6.14 -2.69
C ASN A 104 -1.50 -4.93 -2.96
N TRP A 105 -1.21 -4.72 -4.24
CA TRP A 105 -0.60 -3.50 -4.76
C TRP A 105 -1.49 -2.88 -5.83
N THR A 106 -1.71 -3.62 -6.91
CA THR A 106 -2.43 -3.08 -8.07
C THR A 106 -3.93 -2.95 -7.80
N SER A 107 -4.55 -1.92 -8.37
CA SER A 107 -6.00 -1.75 -8.30
C SER A 107 -6.75 -2.91 -8.96
N VAL A 108 -6.18 -3.53 -10.00
CA VAL A 108 -6.78 -4.71 -10.62
C VAL A 108 -6.78 -5.92 -9.68
N SER A 109 -5.72 -6.13 -8.89
CA SER A 109 -5.69 -7.20 -7.88
C SER A 109 -6.71 -6.91 -6.77
N ARG A 110 -6.80 -5.65 -6.29
CA ARG A 110 -7.82 -5.25 -5.30
C ARG A 110 -9.23 -5.51 -5.82
N LYS A 111 -9.54 -5.12 -7.05
CA LYS A 111 -10.87 -5.37 -7.66
C LYS A 111 -11.15 -6.86 -7.83
N SER A 112 -10.14 -7.69 -8.06
CA SER A 112 -10.31 -9.14 -8.12
C SER A 112 -10.68 -9.75 -6.76
N VAL A 113 -10.14 -9.22 -5.66
CA VAL A 113 -10.43 -9.75 -4.30
C VAL A 113 -11.65 -9.11 -3.66
N LEU A 114 -12.05 -7.92 -4.10
CA LEU A 114 -13.14 -7.15 -3.49
C LEU A 114 -14.44 -7.94 -3.32
N PRO A 115 -14.96 -8.67 -4.34
CA PRO A 115 -16.14 -9.51 -4.18
C PRO A 115 -15.98 -10.59 -3.10
N VAL A 116 -14.77 -11.15 -2.95
CA VAL A 116 -14.46 -12.16 -1.94
C VAL A 116 -14.58 -11.59 -0.52
N PHE A 117 -13.99 -10.42 -0.29
CA PHE A 117 -14.05 -9.76 1.02
C PHE A 117 -15.47 -9.30 1.37
N GLU A 118 -16.23 -8.85 0.39
CA GLU A 118 -17.61 -8.40 0.59
C GLU A 118 -18.56 -9.57 0.84
N GLU A 119 -18.47 -10.63 0.04
CA GLU A 119 -19.31 -11.83 0.18
C GLU A 119 -19.08 -12.56 1.50
N LEU A 120 -17.80 -12.67 1.92
CA LEU A 120 -17.42 -13.35 3.16
C LEU A 120 -17.40 -12.42 4.38
N ASN A 121 -17.78 -11.14 4.23
CA ASN A 121 -17.70 -10.10 5.25
C ASN A 121 -16.36 -10.11 5.98
N HIS A 122 -15.25 -10.05 5.24
CA HIS A 122 -13.91 -10.00 5.79
C HIS A 122 -13.28 -8.62 5.63
N MET A 123 -12.08 -8.39 6.16
CA MET A 123 -11.43 -7.08 6.18
C MET A 123 -10.09 -7.12 5.49
N LEU A 124 -9.88 -6.19 4.53
CA LEU A 124 -8.62 -5.95 3.84
C LEU A 124 -8.06 -4.57 4.23
N PHE A 125 -6.79 -4.50 4.57
CA PHE A 125 -6.02 -3.25 4.62
C PHE A 125 -5.19 -3.14 3.35
N TYR A 126 -5.49 -2.13 2.54
CA TYR A 126 -4.85 -1.87 1.26
C TYR A 126 -3.86 -0.70 1.40
N PRO A 127 -2.53 -0.95 1.28
CA PRO A 127 -1.50 0.02 1.69
C PRO A 127 -1.03 0.96 0.57
N VAL A 128 -1.56 0.86 -0.64
CA VAL A 128 -1.01 1.50 -1.83
C VAL A 128 -1.91 2.63 -2.30
N GLN A 129 -1.32 3.63 -2.94
CA GLN A 129 -2.08 4.67 -3.64
C GLN A 129 -3.01 4.04 -4.68
N TYR A 130 -4.10 4.72 -4.98
CA TYR A 130 -5.06 4.22 -5.96
C TYR A 130 -5.83 5.36 -6.65
N GLU A 131 -6.59 5.01 -7.68
CA GLU A 131 -7.35 5.93 -8.52
C GLU A 131 -8.56 6.57 -7.85
N GLY A 132 -8.88 6.19 -6.61
CA GLY A 132 -10.17 6.55 -6.03
C GLY A 132 -11.33 5.86 -6.75
N GLU A 133 -12.47 6.53 -6.80
CA GLU A 133 -13.68 6.11 -7.54
C GLU A 133 -14.20 4.73 -7.15
N GLU A 134 -13.82 4.29 -5.95
CA GLU A 134 -14.21 3.03 -5.33
C GLU A 134 -14.18 3.19 -3.81
N SER A 135 -15.13 2.56 -3.14
CA SER A 135 -15.09 2.35 -1.70
C SER A 135 -15.82 1.07 -1.33
N SER A 136 -15.37 0.42 -0.27
CA SER A 136 -16.00 -0.77 0.27
C SER A 136 -15.93 -0.76 1.80
N ARG A 137 -17.02 -1.20 2.45
CA ARG A 137 -17.04 -1.40 3.90
C ARG A 137 -16.07 -2.50 4.38
N ASN A 138 -15.51 -3.26 3.45
CA ASN A 138 -14.60 -4.39 3.72
C ASN A 138 -13.14 -4.05 3.42
N VAL A 139 -12.84 -2.81 2.97
CA VAL A 139 -11.48 -2.36 2.68
C VAL A 139 -11.17 -1.07 3.44
N PHE A 140 -10.06 -1.05 4.15
CA PHE A 140 -9.44 0.18 4.66
C PHE A 140 -8.30 0.58 3.73
N TYR A 141 -8.42 1.77 3.14
CA TYR A 141 -7.47 2.33 2.19
C TYR A 141 -6.45 3.16 2.96
N THR A 142 -5.26 2.61 3.19
CA THR A 142 -4.20 3.26 3.96
C THR A 142 -3.17 3.98 3.10
N GLY A 143 -3.17 3.71 1.79
CA GLY A 143 -2.44 4.49 0.80
C GLY A 143 -3.20 5.74 0.34
N ALA A 144 -2.59 6.52 -0.55
CA ALA A 144 -3.13 7.78 -1.01
C ALA A 144 -4.34 7.63 -1.95
N ALA A 145 -5.36 8.46 -1.76
CA ALA A 145 -6.39 8.75 -2.76
C ALA A 145 -5.90 9.86 -3.72
N PRO A 146 -6.57 10.10 -4.87
CA PRO A 146 -6.12 11.10 -5.85
C PRO A 146 -5.95 12.52 -5.30
N ASN A 147 -6.77 12.92 -4.35
CA ASN A 147 -6.65 14.22 -3.67
C ASN A 147 -5.47 14.28 -2.68
N GLN A 148 -4.82 13.14 -2.42
CA GLN A 148 -3.64 13.02 -1.57
C GLN A 148 -2.36 12.69 -2.36
N GLN A 149 -2.41 12.68 -3.69
CA GLN A 149 -1.26 12.40 -4.55
C GLN A 149 -1.39 13.09 -5.90
N ALA A 150 -2.26 12.60 -6.77
CA ALA A 150 -2.30 12.98 -8.18
C ALA A 150 -2.65 14.47 -8.39
N ILE A 151 -3.66 14.97 -7.71
CA ILE A 151 -4.08 16.38 -7.84
C ILE A 151 -3.02 17.33 -7.28
N PRO A 152 -2.55 17.21 -6.02
CA PRO A 152 -1.49 18.08 -5.50
C PRO A 152 -0.20 18.04 -6.31
N ALA A 153 0.17 16.88 -6.85
CA ALA A 153 1.36 16.72 -7.67
C ALA A 153 1.29 17.54 -8.97
N VAL A 154 0.15 17.50 -9.65
CA VAL A 154 -0.05 18.28 -10.88
C VAL A 154 -0.20 19.76 -10.56
N GLU A 155 -0.86 20.14 -9.47
CA GLU A 155 -0.91 21.54 -9.01
C GLU A 155 0.49 22.10 -8.70
N TYR A 156 1.34 21.33 -8.03
CA TYR A 156 2.73 21.70 -7.80
C TYR A 156 3.48 21.97 -9.12
N LEU A 157 3.41 21.04 -10.09
CA LEU A 157 4.05 21.23 -11.40
C LEU A 157 3.49 22.43 -12.20
N MET A 158 2.25 22.84 -11.94
CA MET A 158 1.64 24.04 -12.53
C MET A 158 2.14 25.34 -11.90
N SER A 159 2.62 25.28 -10.65
CA SER A 159 3.14 26.44 -9.92
C SER A 159 4.51 26.88 -10.45
N GLU A 160 4.93 28.09 -10.11
CA GLU A 160 6.27 28.60 -10.45
C GLU A 160 7.36 27.72 -9.82
N ASP A 161 7.19 27.30 -8.56
CA ASP A 161 8.15 26.46 -7.83
C ASP A 161 8.29 25.07 -8.47
N GLY A 162 7.18 24.52 -9.03
CA GLY A 162 7.16 23.24 -9.76
C GLY A 162 7.53 23.36 -11.23
N GLY A 163 7.93 24.54 -11.72
CA GLY A 163 8.39 24.77 -13.06
C GLY A 163 7.36 25.26 -14.07
N ALA A 164 6.15 25.65 -13.65
CA ALA A 164 5.10 26.27 -14.43
C ALA A 164 4.70 25.48 -15.71
N ALA A 165 4.53 24.17 -15.59
CA ALA A 165 4.17 23.29 -16.69
C ALA A 165 2.83 23.70 -17.35
N LYS A 166 2.78 23.65 -18.68
CA LYS A 166 1.62 24.01 -19.50
C LYS A 166 1.21 22.89 -20.45
N ARG A 167 2.05 21.89 -20.64
CA ARG A 167 1.79 20.69 -21.46
C ARG A 167 2.04 19.44 -20.61
N TRP A 168 1.27 18.40 -20.91
CA TRP A 168 1.19 17.25 -20.05
C TRP A 168 1.30 15.96 -20.82
N VAL A 169 2.18 15.08 -20.39
CA VAL A 169 2.27 13.72 -20.89
C VAL A 169 1.82 12.79 -19.75
N LEU A 170 0.73 12.07 -19.97
CA LEU A 170 0.17 11.12 -19.00
C LEU A 170 0.56 9.72 -19.47
N LEU A 171 1.57 9.13 -18.84
CA LEU A 171 2.05 7.78 -19.13
C LEU A 171 1.55 6.80 -18.06
N GLY A 172 1.12 5.62 -18.47
CA GLY A 172 0.67 4.63 -17.49
C GLY A 172 0.77 3.19 -17.96
N THR A 173 0.77 2.28 -17.02
CA THR A 173 0.51 0.86 -17.30
C THR A 173 -0.96 0.70 -17.69
N ASP A 174 -1.26 -0.17 -18.66
CA ASP A 174 -2.61 -0.32 -19.22
C ASP A 174 -3.52 -1.15 -18.32
N TYR A 175 -4.04 -0.51 -17.27
CA TYR A 175 -5.07 -1.10 -16.39
C TYR A 175 -5.84 0.02 -15.65
N VAL A 176 -6.77 -0.34 -14.76
CA VAL A 176 -7.73 0.59 -14.17
C VAL A 176 -7.09 1.77 -13.45
N TYR A 177 -6.02 1.57 -12.65
CA TYR A 177 -5.42 2.66 -11.88
C TYR A 177 -4.90 3.79 -12.78
N PRO A 178 -4.02 3.57 -13.77
CA PRO A 178 -3.57 4.64 -14.64
C PRO A 178 -4.69 5.24 -15.49
N ARG A 179 -5.57 4.40 -16.03
CA ARG A 179 -6.69 4.86 -16.87
C ARG A 179 -7.63 5.79 -16.12
N THR A 180 -8.02 5.42 -14.91
CA THR A 180 -8.94 6.23 -14.09
C THR A 180 -8.23 7.45 -13.50
N THR A 181 -6.99 7.32 -13.03
CA THR A 181 -6.19 8.46 -12.56
C THR A 181 -6.00 9.49 -13.67
N ASN A 182 -5.67 9.06 -14.89
CA ASN A 182 -5.50 9.98 -16.02
C ASN A 182 -6.83 10.59 -16.49
N LYS A 183 -7.95 9.87 -16.37
CA LYS A 183 -9.29 10.45 -16.59
C LYS A 183 -9.56 11.60 -15.60
N ILE A 184 -9.26 11.42 -14.32
CA ILE A 184 -9.37 12.46 -13.30
C ILE A 184 -8.44 13.64 -13.62
N LEU A 185 -7.17 13.36 -13.94
CA LEU A 185 -6.18 14.38 -14.24
C LEU A 185 -6.55 15.16 -15.52
N ARG A 186 -7.06 14.50 -16.55
CA ARG A 186 -7.55 15.19 -17.76
C ARG A 186 -8.70 16.14 -17.42
N ALA A 187 -9.67 15.69 -16.63
CA ALA A 187 -10.78 16.53 -16.20
C ALA A 187 -10.30 17.73 -15.35
N PHE A 188 -9.36 17.48 -14.44
CA PHE A 188 -8.70 18.52 -13.66
C PHE A 188 -7.95 19.53 -14.55
N LEU A 189 -7.15 19.06 -15.50
CA LEU A 189 -6.41 19.92 -16.44
C LEU A 189 -7.34 20.78 -17.28
N HIS A 190 -8.46 20.22 -17.77
CA HIS A 190 -9.49 20.98 -18.47
C HIS A 190 -10.11 22.04 -17.59
N ALA A 191 -10.41 21.74 -16.33
CA ALA A 191 -10.92 22.72 -15.35
C ALA A 191 -9.92 23.87 -15.10
N LYS A 192 -8.61 23.61 -15.25
CA LYS A 192 -7.54 24.63 -15.21
C LYS A 192 -7.29 25.32 -16.57
N GLY A 193 -8.10 25.03 -17.60
CA GLY A 193 -8.02 25.66 -18.92
C GLY A 193 -6.99 25.03 -19.90
N VAL A 194 -6.41 23.88 -19.55
CA VAL A 194 -5.51 23.14 -20.47
C VAL A 194 -6.33 22.52 -21.59
N LYS A 195 -5.87 22.66 -22.84
CA LYS A 195 -6.56 22.13 -24.03
C LYS A 195 -6.07 20.70 -24.33
N ASP A 196 -6.89 19.90 -25.02
CA ASP A 196 -6.52 18.56 -25.47
C ASP A 196 -5.24 18.52 -26.31
N SER A 197 -4.96 19.57 -27.10
CA SER A 197 -3.72 19.70 -27.87
C SER A 197 -2.44 19.78 -26.99
N ASP A 198 -2.60 20.08 -25.72
CA ASP A 198 -1.54 20.18 -24.73
C ASP A 198 -1.51 18.97 -23.77
N ILE A 199 -2.26 17.90 -24.08
CA ILE A 199 -2.29 16.65 -23.33
C ILE A 199 -1.99 15.49 -24.28
N MET A 200 -0.97 14.67 -23.93
CA MET A 200 -0.66 13.41 -24.58
C MET A 200 -0.87 12.26 -23.58
N GLU A 201 -1.54 11.22 -23.99
CA GLU A 201 -1.68 10.00 -23.20
C GLU A 201 -1.06 8.80 -23.90
N ASN A 202 -0.40 7.91 -23.12
CA ASN A 202 0.12 6.66 -23.62
C ASN A 202 0.05 5.59 -22.52
N TYR A 203 -0.27 4.36 -22.92
CA TYR A 203 -0.38 3.21 -22.02
C TYR A 203 0.39 2.02 -22.56
N THR A 204 1.05 1.29 -21.66
CA THR A 204 1.83 0.09 -22.00
C THR A 204 1.40 -1.09 -21.12
N PRO A 205 1.53 -2.34 -21.60
CA PRO A 205 1.24 -3.48 -20.76
C PRO A 205 2.19 -3.59 -19.55
N PHE A 206 1.81 -4.36 -18.53
CA PHE A 206 2.74 -4.74 -17.46
C PHE A 206 4.00 -5.41 -18.04
N GLY A 207 5.15 -5.11 -17.44
CA GLY A 207 6.44 -5.67 -17.90
C GLY A 207 6.96 -5.10 -19.21
N HIS A 208 6.40 -3.98 -19.68
CA HIS A 208 6.87 -3.32 -20.92
C HIS A 208 8.33 -2.89 -20.78
N SER A 209 9.16 -3.21 -21.78
CA SER A 209 10.61 -2.96 -21.72
C SER A 209 11.18 -2.09 -22.85
N ASP A 210 10.44 -1.91 -23.96
CA ASP A 210 10.90 -1.10 -25.10
C ASP A 210 10.32 0.32 -25.05
N TRP A 211 11.02 1.23 -24.41
CA TRP A 211 10.59 2.61 -24.20
C TRP A 211 11.13 3.59 -25.23
N GLN A 212 11.98 3.15 -26.16
CA GLN A 212 12.70 4.04 -27.09
C GLN A 212 11.77 4.97 -27.87
N THR A 213 10.75 4.40 -28.52
CA THR A 213 9.78 5.16 -29.32
C THR A 213 8.93 6.09 -28.47
N ILE A 214 8.48 5.62 -27.29
CA ILE A 214 7.61 6.40 -26.40
C ILE A 214 8.38 7.61 -25.88
N VAL A 215 9.60 7.42 -25.38
CA VAL A 215 10.44 8.51 -24.88
C VAL A 215 10.81 9.52 -26.00
N ALA A 216 11.10 9.04 -27.21
CA ALA A 216 11.30 9.92 -28.36
C ALA A 216 10.05 10.77 -28.69
N ASN A 217 8.85 10.18 -28.59
CA ASN A 217 7.59 10.90 -28.78
C ASN A 217 7.34 11.94 -27.67
N VAL A 218 7.73 11.66 -26.43
CA VAL A 218 7.69 12.64 -25.32
C VAL A 218 8.58 13.85 -25.67
N LYS A 219 9.83 13.63 -26.11
CA LYS A 219 10.74 14.72 -26.55
C LYS A 219 10.15 15.53 -27.67
N LYS A 220 9.60 14.86 -28.69
CA LYS A 220 8.94 15.53 -29.83
C LYS A 220 7.75 16.36 -29.36
N PHE A 221 6.92 15.82 -28.46
CA PHE A 221 5.77 16.55 -27.94
C PHE A 221 6.22 17.78 -27.13
N ALA A 222 7.26 17.67 -26.32
CA ALA A 222 7.82 18.77 -25.54
C ALA A 222 8.46 19.88 -26.39
N SER A 223 8.89 19.59 -27.63
CA SER A 223 9.55 20.57 -28.49
C SER A 223 8.65 21.72 -29.01
N ALA A 224 7.37 21.73 -28.64
CA ALA A 224 6.40 22.76 -29.08
C ALA A 224 6.54 24.13 -28.37
N GLY A 225 7.62 24.36 -27.62
CA GLY A 225 7.95 25.66 -27.01
C GLY A 225 7.18 26.03 -25.75
N LYS A 226 6.43 25.10 -25.18
CA LYS A 226 5.77 25.25 -23.87
C LYS A 226 6.41 24.28 -22.85
N LYS A 227 6.54 24.70 -21.60
CA LYS A 227 7.02 23.84 -20.53
C LYS A 227 6.15 22.59 -20.41
N THR A 228 6.75 21.43 -20.54
CA THR A 228 6.07 20.13 -20.57
C THR A 228 6.50 19.31 -19.35
N ALA A 229 5.56 18.66 -18.69
CA ALA A 229 5.81 17.71 -17.63
C ALA A 229 5.22 16.33 -17.97
N VAL A 230 5.85 15.28 -17.45
CA VAL A 230 5.37 13.90 -17.56
C VAL A 230 4.82 13.47 -16.18
N VAL A 231 3.59 12.97 -16.20
CA VAL A 231 3.00 12.26 -15.04
C VAL A 231 3.08 10.78 -15.32
N SER A 232 3.79 10.04 -14.45
CA SER A 232 4.00 8.60 -14.60
C SER A 232 3.16 7.82 -13.60
N THR A 233 2.27 6.99 -14.13
CA THR A 233 1.52 5.95 -13.41
C THR A 233 1.95 4.54 -13.87
N ILE A 234 3.22 4.41 -14.27
CA ILE A 234 3.84 3.13 -14.63
C ILE A 234 4.08 2.34 -13.35
N ASN A 235 3.74 1.04 -13.37
CA ASN A 235 3.86 0.16 -12.20
C ASN A 235 4.81 -1.01 -12.43
N GLY A 236 5.42 -1.45 -11.33
CA GLY A 236 6.25 -2.65 -11.29
C GLY A 236 7.58 -2.49 -12.03
N ASP A 237 8.08 -3.60 -12.53
CA ASP A 237 9.39 -3.73 -13.15
C ASP A 237 9.58 -2.92 -14.45
N ALA A 238 8.49 -2.50 -15.10
CA ALA A 238 8.53 -1.61 -16.27
C ALA A 238 9.13 -0.22 -15.98
N ASN A 239 9.18 0.20 -14.71
CA ASN A 239 9.84 1.46 -14.32
C ASN A 239 11.35 1.44 -14.57
N ILE A 240 12.01 0.30 -14.39
CA ILE A 240 13.48 0.19 -14.57
C ILE A 240 13.89 0.56 -16.01
N PRO A 241 13.39 -0.10 -17.06
CA PRO A 241 13.74 0.26 -18.43
C PRO A 241 13.21 1.64 -18.85
N PHE A 242 12.09 2.12 -18.29
CA PHE A 242 11.60 3.47 -18.54
C PHE A 242 12.60 4.54 -18.09
N TYR A 243 13.02 4.52 -16.84
CA TYR A 243 13.99 5.50 -16.30
C TYR A 243 15.36 5.37 -16.96
N LYS A 244 15.79 4.15 -17.25
CA LYS A 244 17.02 3.94 -18.01
C LYS A 244 16.97 4.61 -19.39
N GLU A 245 15.83 4.53 -20.08
CA GLU A 245 15.64 5.14 -21.39
C GLU A 245 15.53 6.67 -21.32
N LEU A 246 14.95 7.24 -20.27
CA LEU A 246 15.00 8.69 -20.03
C LEU A 246 16.46 9.17 -19.98
N GLY A 247 17.31 8.50 -19.22
CA GLY A 247 18.74 8.80 -19.14
C GLY A 247 19.46 8.61 -20.47
N ASN A 248 19.19 7.51 -21.20
CA ASN A 248 19.80 7.23 -22.52
C ASN A 248 19.51 8.32 -23.55
N GLN A 249 18.26 8.84 -23.54
CA GLN A 249 17.86 9.92 -24.46
C GLN A 249 18.17 11.33 -23.95
N GLY A 250 18.81 11.44 -22.78
CA GLY A 250 19.24 12.70 -22.18
C GLY A 250 18.06 13.62 -21.80
N ILE A 251 16.92 13.03 -21.35
CA ILE A 251 15.81 13.81 -20.79
C ILE A 251 16.20 14.19 -19.36
N LYS A 252 16.40 15.48 -19.16
CA LYS A 252 16.72 16.04 -17.85
C LYS A 252 15.46 16.63 -17.19
N ALA A 253 15.43 16.59 -15.88
CA ALA A 253 14.31 17.12 -15.09
C ALA A 253 14.10 18.64 -15.29
N GLU A 254 15.17 19.41 -15.52
CA GLU A 254 15.11 20.84 -15.81
C GLU A 254 14.36 21.17 -17.13
N ASP A 255 14.42 20.25 -18.09
CA ASP A 255 13.76 20.41 -19.41
C ASP A 255 12.35 19.80 -19.42
N ILE A 256 12.23 18.55 -18.96
CA ILE A 256 10.98 17.76 -18.96
C ILE A 256 10.90 16.98 -17.63
N PRO A 257 10.43 17.61 -16.55
CA PRO A 257 10.29 16.90 -15.28
C PRO A 257 9.31 15.73 -15.40
N VAL A 258 9.67 14.60 -14.82
CA VAL A 258 8.80 13.46 -14.61
C VAL A 258 8.39 13.45 -13.16
N ILE A 259 7.08 13.38 -12.86
CA ILE A 259 6.58 13.08 -11.53
C ILE A 259 5.92 11.72 -11.54
N ALA A 260 6.39 10.83 -10.67
CA ALA A 260 5.90 9.47 -10.56
C ALA A 260 4.97 9.28 -9.37
N PHE A 261 3.98 8.40 -9.54
CA PHE A 261 3.03 8.02 -8.48
C PHE A 261 3.19 6.58 -8.01
N SER A 262 4.11 5.83 -8.61
CA SER A 262 4.38 4.42 -8.27
C SER A 262 5.87 4.10 -8.29
N VAL A 263 6.72 5.11 -8.06
CA VAL A 263 8.16 4.97 -7.89
C VAL A 263 8.56 5.57 -6.56
N GLY A 264 9.16 4.77 -5.73
CA GLY A 264 9.75 5.15 -4.47
C GLY A 264 11.20 4.66 -4.40
N GLU A 265 11.74 4.62 -3.20
CA GLU A 265 13.12 4.24 -2.95
C GLU A 265 13.42 2.80 -3.39
N GLU A 266 12.45 1.88 -3.30
CA GLU A 266 12.65 0.47 -3.68
C GLU A 266 12.83 0.32 -5.20
N GLU A 267 12.07 1.02 -6.01
CA GLU A 267 12.19 1.01 -7.47
C GLU A 267 13.49 1.67 -7.95
N LEU A 268 14.01 2.65 -7.19
CA LEU A 268 15.28 3.32 -7.51
C LEU A 268 16.51 2.52 -7.06
N ALA A 269 16.38 1.62 -6.10
CA ALA A 269 17.50 0.90 -5.48
C ALA A 269 18.37 0.09 -6.45
N GLY A 270 17.85 -0.24 -7.64
CA GLY A 270 18.57 -0.99 -8.68
C GLY A 270 19.04 -0.15 -9.88
N LEU A 271 18.84 1.18 -9.83
CA LEU A 271 19.10 2.08 -10.95
C LEU A 271 20.37 2.95 -10.72
N ASP A 272 21.01 3.36 -11.82
CA ASP A 272 21.89 4.54 -11.80
C ASP A 272 21.01 5.78 -11.75
N THR A 273 20.97 6.41 -10.58
CA THR A 273 20.10 7.56 -10.32
C THR A 273 20.70 8.90 -10.74
N LYS A 274 22.00 8.98 -11.04
CA LYS A 274 22.66 10.23 -11.47
C LYS A 274 21.95 10.93 -12.64
N PRO A 275 21.56 10.23 -13.73
CA PRO A 275 20.82 10.86 -14.82
C PRO A 275 19.39 11.26 -14.45
N LEU A 276 18.88 10.81 -13.30
CA LEU A 276 17.51 10.97 -12.87
C LEU A 276 17.33 12.06 -11.80
N VAL A 277 18.43 12.63 -11.32
CA VAL A 277 18.40 13.71 -10.33
C VAL A 277 17.50 14.85 -10.81
N GLY A 278 16.63 15.33 -9.92
CA GLY A 278 15.67 16.39 -10.22
C GLY A 278 14.29 15.90 -10.68
N HIS A 279 14.17 14.65 -11.15
CA HIS A 279 12.83 14.07 -11.37
C HIS A 279 12.12 13.81 -10.03
N LEU A 280 10.80 13.76 -10.04
CA LEU A 280 9.98 13.85 -8.85
C LEU A 280 9.16 12.58 -8.60
N ALA A 281 8.76 12.40 -7.36
CA ALA A 281 7.70 11.48 -6.97
C ALA A 281 6.75 12.17 -5.97
N ALA A 282 5.48 11.75 -5.98
CA ALA A 282 4.48 12.26 -5.04
C ALA A 282 3.96 11.11 -4.18
N TRP A 283 4.07 11.26 -2.86
CA TRP A 283 3.70 10.27 -1.86
C TRP A 283 3.18 10.92 -0.57
N ASN A 284 3.00 10.14 0.47
CA ASN A 284 2.73 10.63 1.82
C ASN A 284 3.94 10.43 2.76
N TYR A 285 4.98 9.77 2.29
CA TYR A 285 6.20 9.46 3.03
C TYR A 285 7.40 9.28 2.11
N PHE A 286 8.59 9.67 2.59
CA PHE A 286 9.89 9.28 2.05
C PHE A 286 10.83 8.84 3.20
N MET A 287 11.73 7.90 2.91
CA MET A 287 12.71 7.39 3.89
C MET A 287 13.58 8.50 4.48
N SER A 288 13.92 9.50 3.69
CA SER A 288 14.76 10.65 4.06
C SER A 288 14.12 11.61 5.07
N ILE A 289 12.82 11.51 5.35
CA ILE A 289 12.14 12.42 6.27
C ILE A 289 12.62 12.21 7.69
N GLU A 290 13.16 13.29 8.29
CA GLU A 290 13.74 13.28 9.62
C GLU A 290 12.69 13.50 10.71
N THR A 291 12.22 12.41 11.31
CA THR A 291 11.39 12.40 12.52
C THR A 291 11.86 11.32 13.48
N PRO A 292 11.63 11.46 14.79
CA PRO A 292 11.97 10.40 15.74
C PRO A 292 11.27 9.08 15.44
N GLU A 293 10.02 9.13 14.98
CA GLU A 293 9.21 7.98 14.61
C GLU A 293 9.80 7.26 13.40
N ASN A 294 10.21 8.00 12.37
CA ASN A 294 10.84 7.43 11.17
C ASN A 294 12.21 6.82 11.49
N THR A 295 13.03 7.53 12.25
CA THR A 295 14.33 7.01 12.70
C THR A 295 14.19 5.68 13.44
N ALA A 296 13.19 5.57 14.32
CA ALA A 296 12.90 4.33 15.06
C ALA A 296 12.41 3.23 14.12
N PHE A 297 11.54 3.55 13.16
CA PHE A 297 11.03 2.60 12.16
C PHE A 297 12.15 2.04 11.29
N ILE A 298 12.99 2.89 10.71
CA ILE A 298 14.14 2.50 9.88
C ILE A 298 15.11 1.62 10.68
N LYS A 299 15.40 1.98 11.94
CA LYS A 299 16.23 1.16 12.81
C LYS A 299 15.65 -0.23 13.04
N THR A 300 14.35 -0.32 13.29
CA THR A 300 13.64 -1.60 13.48
C THR A 300 13.67 -2.42 12.20
N TRP A 301 13.41 -1.78 11.05
CA TRP A 301 13.47 -2.40 9.73
C TRP A 301 14.84 -3.01 9.45
N HIS A 302 15.92 -2.23 9.60
CA HIS A 302 17.27 -2.71 9.37
C HIS A 302 17.69 -3.84 10.33
N ALA A 303 17.21 -3.80 11.58
CA ALA A 303 17.47 -4.86 12.56
C ALA A 303 16.74 -6.16 12.17
N PHE A 304 15.52 -6.06 11.69
CA PHE A 304 14.70 -7.19 11.24
C PHE A 304 15.27 -7.83 9.96
N ILE A 305 15.48 -7.03 8.92
CA ILE A 305 15.92 -7.54 7.61
C ILE A 305 17.43 -7.89 7.56
N LYS A 306 18.18 -7.44 8.57
CA LYS A 306 19.64 -7.62 8.71
C LYS A 306 20.45 -7.05 7.54
N ASP A 307 19.91 -6.06 6.87
CA ASP A 307 20.55 -5.36 5.76
C ASP A 307 20.28 -3.85 5.85
N LYS A 308 21.33 -3.06 6.10
CA LYS A 308 21.25 -1.61 6.21
C LYS A 308 21.08 -0.88 4.87
N LYS A 309 21.21 -1.60 3.76
CA LYS A 309 21.00 -1.05 2.42
C LYS A 309 19.54 -1.10 1.97
N ARG A 310 18.73 -1.93 2.65
CA ARG A 310 17.30 -2.03 2.36
C ARG A 310 16.60 -0.74 2.77
N VAL A 311 15.87 -0.20 1.84
CA VAL A 311 15.15 1.07 1.99
C VAL A 311 13.78 0.88 2.65
N THR A 312 13.17 1.98 3.06
CA THR A 312 11.75 2.08 3.41
C THR A 312 11.06 2.97 2.40
N ASN A 313 9.76 2.80 2.21
CA ASN A 313 8.94 3.55 1.26
C ASN A 313 7.52 3.81 1.78
N ASP A 314 6.74 4.59 1.04
CA ASP A 314 5.37 4.97 1.42
C ASP A 314 4.44 3.78 1.70
N PRO A 315 4.34 2.72 0.87
CA PRO A 315 3.47 1.59 1.19
C PRO A 315 3.86 0.83 2.46
N MET A 316 5.15 0.83 2.84
CA MET A 316 5.59 0.28 4.13
C MET A 316 5.07 1.14 5.30
N GLU A 317 5.11 2.47 5.18
CA GLU A 317 4.50 3.38 6.16
C GLU A 317 2.99 3.17 6.26
N ALA A 318 2.32 3.01 5.12
CA ALA A 318 0.88 2.74 5.09
C ALA A 318 0.51 1.42 5.79
N HIS A 319 1.32 0.37 5.63
CA HIS A 319 1.19 -0.87 6.41
C HIS A 319 1.45 -0.64 7.90
N TYR A 320 2.49 0.11 8.24
CA TYR A 320 2.83 0.44 9.63
C TYR A 320 1.66 1.16 10.33
N ILE A 321 1.08 2.16 9.71
CA ILE A 321 -0.07 2.88 10.26
C ILE A 321 -1.30 1.96 10.33
N GLY A 322 -1.65 1.30 9.24
CA GLY A 322 -2.84 0.45 9.16
C GLY A 322 -2.81 -0.69 10.16
N PHE A 323 -1.67 -1.38 10.30
CA PHE A 323 -1.50 -2.46 11.26
C PHE A 323 -1.63 -1.98 12.71
N ASN A 324 -0.97 -0.88 13.07
CA ASN A 324 -1.03 -0.36 14.43
C ASN A 324 -2.44 0.17 14.78
N MET A 325 -3.15 0.80 13.83
CA MET A 325 -4.54 1.19 14.03
C MET A 325 -5.45 -0.03 14.19
N TRP A 326 -5.23 -1.10 13.41
CA TRP A 326 -5.96 -2.35 13.58
C TRP A 326 -5.71 -2.97 14.97
N VAL A 327 -4.45 -2.99 15.44
CA VAL A 327 -4.11 -3.45 16.80
C VAL A 327 -4.84 -2.63 17.86
N GLN A 328 -4.90 -1.30 17.71
CA GLN A 328 -5.65 -0.42 18.61
C GLN A 328 -7.15 -0.73 18.57
N ALA A 329 -7.72 -0.90 17.37
CA ALA A 329 -9.15 -1.20 17.18
C ALA A 329 -9.53 -2.56 17.80
N VAL A 330 -8.70 -3.59 17.63
CA VAL A 330 -8.91 -4.92 18.25
C VAL A 330 -8.85 -4.82 19.78
N LYS A 331 -7.91 -4.05 20.34
CA LYS A 331 -7.87 -3.80 21.79
C LYS A 331 -9.11 -3.08 22.29
N GLN A 332 -9.56 -2.07 21.57
CA GLN A 332 -10.77 -1.29 21.89
C GLN A 332 -12.03 -2.15 21.80
N ALA A 333 -12.14 -2.99 20.76
CA ALA A 333 -13.27 -3.90 20.57
C ALA A 333 -13.25 -5.12 21.54
N GLY A 334 -12.09 -5.46 22.08
CA GLY A 334 -11.89 -6.66 22.90
C GLY A 334 -12.04 -7.98 22.11
N THR A 335 -12.04 -7.94 20.79
CA THR A 335 -12.29 -9.07 19.89
C THR A 335 -11.67 -8.83 18.51
N THR A 336 -11.47 -9.90 17.73
CA THR A 336 -11.12 -9.84 16.30
C THR A 336 -12.36 -9.91 15.37
N ASN A 337 -13.58 -9.89 15.93
CA ASN A 337 -14.79 -9.88 15.12
C ASN A 337 -14.79 -8.72 14.13
N ILE A 338 -15.01 -9.01 12.85
CA ILE A 338 -14.86 -8.06 11.74
C ILE A 338 -15.72 -6.80 11.92
N ASP A 339 -16.99 -6.94 12.27
CA ASP A 339 -17.90 -5.80 12.41
C ASP A 339 -17.56 -4.93 13.62
N ALA A 340 -17.19 -5.55 14.74
CA ALA A 340 -16.76 -4.83 15.94
C ALA A 340 -15.44 -4.07 15.70
N VAL A 341 -14.47 -4.69 15.04
CA VAL A 341 -13.19 -4.05 14.70
C VAL A 341 -13.40 -2.93 13.69
N ARG A 342 -14.26 -3.13 12.67
CA ARG A 342 -14.60 -2.06 11.70
C ARG A 342 -15.14 -0.82 12.40
N GLN A 343 -16.06 -0.97 13.35
CA GLN A 343 -16.58 0.16 14.11
C GLN A 343 -15.48 0.83 14.97
N ALA A 344 -14.62 0.02 15.58
CA ALA A 344 -13.51 0.54 16.39
C ALA A 344 -12.40 1.20 15.57
N MET A 345 -12.32 0.93 14.26
CA MET A 345 -11.36 1.59 13.36
C MET A 345 -11.67 3.08 13.15
N TYR A 346 -12.94 3.48 13.20
CA TYR A 346 -13.32 4.86 12.92
C TYR A 346 -12.80 5.82 13.99
N GLY A 347 -12.08 6.84 13.53
CA GLY A 347 -11.45 7.83 14.40
C GLY A 347 -10.16 7.37 15.07
N GLN A 348 -9.65 6.16 14.77
CA GLN A 348 -8.33 5.75 15.23
C GLN A 348 -7.28 6.76 14.80
N LYS A 349 -6.34 7.03 15.71
CA LYS A 349 -5.23 7.96 15.50
C LYS A 349 -3.93 7.24 15.75
N PHE A 350 -2.97 7.43 14.87
CA PHE A 350 -1.64 6.88 15.04
C PHE A 350 -0.58 7.86 14.52
N LYS A 351 0.55 7.96 15.22
CA LYS A 351 1.66 8.79 14.76
C LYS A 351 2.17 8.25 13.43
N ASN A 352 2.21 9.11 12.41
CA ASN A 352 2.82 8.78 11.13
C ASN A 352 4.34 8.96 11.18
N LEU A 353 5.04 8.52 10.15
CA LEU A 353 6.49 8.65 10.06
C LEU A 353 6.91 10.01 9.44
N THR A 354 5.96 10.75 8.90
CA THR A 354 6.18 12.05 8.21
C THR A 354 6.12 13.25 9.16
N GLY A 355 5.82 13.01 10.43
CA GLY A 355 5.65 14.06 11.45
C GLY A 355 4.20 14.51 11.57
N GLY A 356 3.46 13.89 12.47
CA GLY A 356 2.05 14.17 12.73
C GLY A 356 1.27 12.94 13.16
N VAL A 357 -0.05 13.02 13.05
CA VAL A 357 -0.95 11.95 13.48
C VAL A 357 -1.91 11.63 12.34
N ALA A 358 -1.79 10.44 11.74
CA ALA A 358 -2.78 9.94 10.80
C ALA A 358 -4.11 9.64 11.51
N VAL A 359 -5.21 9.85 10.81
CA VAL A 359 -6.56 9.61 11.33
C VAL A 359 -7.33 8.72 10.35
N MET A 360 -7.93 7.64 10.84
CA MET A 360 -8.83 6.80 10.04
C MET A 360 -10.23 7.42 10.02
N ASN A 361 -10.69 7.76 8.84
CA ASN A 361 -12.01 8.37 8.65
C ASN A 361 -13.11 7.32 8.45
N THR A 362 -14.37 7.74 8.61
CA THR A 362 -15.55 6.88 8.41
C THR A 362 -15.74 6.45 6.95
N ASN A 363 -15.10 7.12 6.00
CA ASN A 363 -15.04 6.72 4.59
C ASN A 363 -13.93 5.70 4.28
N HIS A 364 -13.34 5.10 5.31
CA HIS A 364 -12.26 4.10 5.24
C HIS A 364 -10.91 4.60 4.67
N HIS A 365 -10.70 5.91 4.60
CA HIS A 365 -9.46 6.52 4.15
C HIS A 365 -8.73 7.22 5.30
N LEU A 366 -7.41 7.24 5.23
CA LEU A 366 -6.58 7.99 6.17
C LEU A 366 -6.57 9.48 5.84
N SER A 367 -6.48 10.31 6.88
CA SER A 367 -5.96 11.68 6.73
C SER A 367 -4.46 11.65 6.90
N LYS A 368 -3.71 12.08 5.88
CA LYS A 368 -2.24 12.08 5.82
C LYS A 368 -1.73 13.35 5.16
N PRO A 369 -0.48 13.79 5.40
CA PRO A 369 0.14 14.85 4.61
C PRO A 369 0.44 14.35 3.19
N VAL A 370 0.59 15.27 2.24
CA VAL A 370 1.11 14.98 0.91
C VAL A 370 2.53 15.54 0.84
N VAL A 371 3.45 14.77 0.28
CA VAL A 371 4.85 15.19 0.08
C VAL A 371 5.28 14.94 -1.36
N ILE A 372 6.05 15.86 -1.90
CA ILE A 372 6.71 15.72 -3.20
C ILE A 372 8.21 15.67 -2.93
N GLY A 373 8.84 14.63 -3.41
CA GLY A 373 10.28 14.41 -3.29
C GLY A 373 10.96 14.47 -4.63
N GLU A 374 12.17 15.01 -4.64
CA GLU A 374 13.07 15.07 -5.76
C GLU A 374 14.11 13.96 -5.65
N ILE A 375 14.32 13.20 -6.71
CA ILE A 375 15.30 12.12 -6.77
C ILE A 375 16.70 12.69 -6.63
N GLN A 376 17.47 12.12 -5.69
CA GLN A 376 18.88 12.43 -5.45
C GLN A 376 19.81 11.36 -6.06
N ASP A 377 21.10 11.64 -6.13
CA ASP A 377 22.09 10.76 -6.75
C ASP A 377 22.33 9.44 -5.99
N ASP A 378 21.96 9.40 -4.72
CA ASP A 378 22.01 8.23 -3.85
C ASP A 378 20.75 7.36 -3.87
N GLY A 379 19.75 7.72 -4.69
CA GLY A 379 18.48 7.02 -4.81
C GLY A 379 17.47 7.33 -3.70
N GLN A 380 17.77 8.33 -2.87
CA GLN A 380 16.83 8.88 -1.91
C GLN A 380 16.04 10.04 -2.51
N PHE A 381 15.10 10.58 -1.74
CA PHE A 381 14.31 11.74 -2.14
C PHE A 381 14.54 12.90 -1.19
N GLU A 382 14.79 14.09 -1.72
CA GLU A 382 14.70 15.33 -0.96
C GLU A 382 13.28 15.88 -1.04
N THR A 383 12.65 16.16 0.10
CA THR A 383 11.31 16.76 0.12
C THR A 383 11.36 18.21 -0.36
N VAL A 384 10.79 18.49 -1.52
CA VAL A 384 10.75 19.82 -2.14
C VAL A 384 9.43 20.54 -1.89
N TRP A 385 8.38 19.82 -1.55
CA TRP A 385 7.07 20.37 -1.24
C TRP A 385 6.27 19.43 -0.32
N ARG A 386 5.45 20.03 0.54
CA ARG A 386 4.49 19.28 1.38
C ARG A 386 3.29 20.14 1.73
N THR A 387 2.17 19.50 2.04
CA THR A 387 1.01 20.19 2.63
C THR A 387 1.32 20.67 4.05
N GLU A 388 0.72 21.81 4.46
CA GLU A 388 0.86 22.33 5.82
C GLU A 388 0.22 21.43 6.88
N GLY A 389 -0.75 20.62 6.49
CA GLY A 389 -1.49 19.73 7.39
C GLY A 389 -1.93 18.44 6.74
N LEU A 390 -2.84 17.74 7.42
CA LEU A 390 -3.40 16.50 6.93
C LEU A 390 -4.44 16.76 5.85
N VAL A 391 -4.36 16.01 4.76
CA VAL A 391 -5.41 15.93 3.74
C VAL A 391 -6.27 14.71 4.04
N LYS A 392 -7.58 14.89 4.19
CA LYS A 392 -8.53 13.79 4.32
C LYS A 392 -8.62 13.06 2.98
N GLY A 393 -8.37 11.76 2.97
CA GLY A 393 -8.54 10.95 1.75
C GLY A 393 -10.00 10.93 1.31
N ASP A 394 -10.22 11.17 0.02
CA ASP A 394 -11.53 11.09 -0.61
C ASP A 394 -11.47 10.17 -1.83
N ALA A 395 -12.35 9.17 -1.82
CA ALA A 395 -12.47 8.25 -2.93
C ALA A 395 -13.08 8.89 -4.19
N TRP A 396 -13.86 9.96 -4.03
CA TRP A 396 -14.66 10.52 -5.12
C TRP A 396 -14.13 11.87 -5.56
N SER A 397 -13.69 11.91 -6.82
CA SER A 397 -13.13 13.13 -7.40
C SER A 397 -14.21 14.16 -7.70
N ASP A 398 -13.98 15.42 -7.32
CA ASP A 398 -14.82 16.56 -7.68
C ASP A 398 -14.81 16.84 -9.18
N PHE A 399 -13.81 16.35 -9.91
CA PHE A 399 -13.64 16.58 -11.35
C PHE A 399 -14.44 15.62 -12.23
N ILE A 400 -14.91 14.48 -11.67
CA ILE A 400 -15.81 13.53 -12.35
C ILE A 400 -17.01 13.18 -11.46
N PRO A 401 -17.88 14.15 -11.15
CA PRO A 401 -18.91 13.99 -10.13
C PRO A 401 -19.96 12.92 -10.44
N GLU A 402 -20.12 12.54 -11.70
CA GLU A 402 -21.02 11.48 -12.13
C GLU A 402 -20.57 10.10 -11.63
N SER A 403 -19.28 9.88 -11.43
CA SER A 403 -18.74 8.59 -10.95
C SER A 403 -19.21 8.25 -9.53
N ALA A 404 -19.52 9.25 -8.70
CA ALA A 404 -20.09 9.04 -7.37
C ALA A 404 -21.48 8.38 -7.38
N LYS A 405 -22.11 8.23 -8.54
CA LYS A 405 -23.36 7.47 -8.72
C LYS A 405 -23.09 5.99 -8.99
N LEU A 406 -21.85 5.64 -9.32
CA LEU A 406 -21.41 4.27 -9.56
C LEU A 406 -20.95 3.63 -8.25
N THR A 407 -20.88 2.31 -8.22
CA THR A 407 -20.30 1.58 -7.09
C THR A 407 -18.78 1.69 -7.11
N ALA A 408 -18.21 1.61 -8.30
CA ALA A 408 -16.82 1.91 -8.56
C ALA A 408 -16.68 2.40 -10.00
N ASP A 409 -15.77 3.32 -10.27
CA ASP A 409 -15.43 3.71 -11.64
C ASP A 409 -14.31 2.81 -12.17
N TRP A 410 -14.59 2.18 -13.29
CA TRP A 410 -13.68 1.38 -14.07
C TRP A 410 -13.67 1.91 -15.51
N THR A 411 -12.78 1.43 -16.37
CA THR A 411 -12.67 1.90 -17.75
C THR A 411 -13.91 1.70 -18.62
N TYR A 412 -14.77 0.74 -18.33
CA TYR A 412 -16.11 0.57 -18.91
C TYR A 412 -17.00 -0.13 -17.94
N PRO A 413 -18.34 0.14 -17.96
CA PRO A 413 -19.11 0.14 -16.72
C PRO A 413 -18.84 -1.11 -15.92
N TRP A 414 -17.83 -1.01 -15.06
CA TRP A 414 -17.55 -2.03 -14.09
C TRP A 414 -18.50 -1.80 -12.91
N VAL A 415 -19.21 -2.83 -12.56
CA VAL A 415 -20.12 -2.83 -11.42
C VAL A 415 -19.57 -3.79 -10.39
N CYS A 416 -19.26 -3.30 -9.23
CA CYS A 416 -18.77 -4.08 -8.11
C CYS A 416 -19.89 -4.81 -7.36
N GLY A 417 -20.80 -5.47 -7.96
CA GLY A 417 -21.85 -6.27 -7.30
C GLY A 417 -22.37 -5.72 -5.96
N ASN A 418 -21.64 -5.98 -4.89
CA ASN A 418 -22.02 -5.63 -3.52
C ASN A 418 -21.23 -4.45 -2.91
N CYS A 419 -20.43 -3.71 -3.67
CA CYS A 419 -19.67 -2.58 -3.13
C CYS A 419 -20.58 -1.53 -2.50
N VAL A 420 -20.19 -1.02 -1.34
CA VAL A 420 -20.89 0.05 -0.65
C VAL A 420 -20.39 1.39 -1.16
N LYS A 421 -21.28 2.23 -1.62
CA LYS A 421 -20.94 3.58 -2.08
C LYS A 421 -20.51 4.47 -0.91
N PRO A 422 -19.45 5.27 -1.04
CA PRO A 422 -18.92 6.08 0.06
C PRO A 422 -19.93 7.07 0.64
N LYS A 423 -20.83 7.60 -0.19
CA LYS A 423 -21.88 8.52 0.29
C LYS A 423 -22.79 7.93 1.36
N HIS A 424 -22.79 6.61 1.51
CA HIS A 424 -23.54 5.91 2.53
C HIS A 424 -22.71 5.54 3.76
N MET A 425 -21.42 5.93 3.75
CA MET A 425 -20.47 5.63 4.82
C MET A 425 -20.13 6.86 5.69
N ASN A 426 -20.77 8.00 5.42
CA ASN A 426 -20.59 9.25 6.18
C ASN A 426 -21.45 9.26 7.44
#